data_e5e13153a8ae63cfa2b9f6e255610e8d
#
_entry.id   e5e13153a8ae63cfa2b9f6e255610e8d
#
_cell.length_a   1.000
_cell.length_b   1.000
_cell.length_c   1.000
_cell.angle_alpha   90.00
_cell.angle_beta   90.00
_cell.angle_gamma   90.00
#
_symmetry.space_group_name_H-M   'P 1'
#
loop_
_entity.id
_entity.type
_entity.pdbx_description
1 polymer ?
#
loop_
_entity_poly.entity_id
_entity_poly.type
_entity_poly.pdbx_seq_one_letter_code
_entity_poly.pdbx_strand_id
1 'polypeptide(L)'
;MKRPSRLRNLASFAVWIFAALTFRSVVASAYVIPSGSMIPTLQVGDRILVEKLSLGLNVPLPFVKAKLGAQSPDRGDIVVFAQPVTDKDLVKRVVAVAGDRVELVAGRLRVNGEARARLALGPIHEQDYDEASDRWFEQSYQGWAESLGRTRFTTLSLRSGGDYGPVTVPPGHVFVLGDNRDNSADSRYWGFVPIERIRGRARRVVWSAGPDGPRWSRFLQRLE
;
A
#
# COMPACT_ATOMS: atom_id res chain seq x y z
N MET A 1 -5.52 45.24 33.27
CA MET A 1 -5.57 44.09 32.35
C MET A 1 -5.01 44.51 30.99
N LYS A 2 -3.80 43.99 30.61
CA LYS A 2 -3.20 44.28 29.29
C LYS A 2 -3.91 43.46 28.22
N ARG A 3 -4.56 44.10 27.25
CA ARG A 3 -5.14 43.44 26.07
C ARG A 3 -4.02 42.69 25.33
N PRO A 4 -4.18 41.40 25.02
CA PRO A 4 -3.20 40.69 24.19
C PRO A 4 -3.09 41.37 22.84
N SER A 5 -1.89 41.74 22.42
CA SER A 5 -1.70 42.43 21.14
C SER A 5 -2.15 41.52 20.01
N ARG A 6 -2.90 42.03 19.03
CA ARG A 6 -3.38 41.29 17.84
C ARG A 6 -2.23 40.60 17.12
N LEU A 7 -1.04 41.19 17.12
CA LEU A 7 0.20 40.65 16.61
C LEU A 7 0.65 39.34 17.28
N ARG A 8 0.51 39.26 18.62
CA ARG A 8 0.87 38.02 19.38
C ARG A 8 -0.07 36.88 19.06
N ASN A 9 -1.35 37.14 18.87
CA ASN A 9 -2.34 36.13 18.50
C ASN A 9 -2.14 35.65 17.06
N LEU A 10 -1.79 36.55 16.12
CA LEU A 10 -1.44 36.22 14.75
C LEU A 10 -0.19 35.38 14.69
N ALA A 11 0.86 35.71 15.44
CA ALA A 11 2.09 34.92 15.51
C ALA A 11 1.83 33.50 16.07
N SER A 12 1.04 33.39 17.14
CA SER A 12 0.63 32.10 17.69
C SER A 12 -0.15 31.25 16.67
N PHE A 13 -1.10 31.88 15.97
CA PHE A 13 -1.88 31.18 14.92
C PHE A 13 -1.01 30.71 13.78
N ALA A 14 -0.05 31.52 13.32
CA ALA A 14 0.93 31.13 12.29
C ALA A 14 1.80 29.93 12.74
N VAL A 15 2.24 29.93 14.00
CA VAL A 15 3.01 28.81 14.58
C VAL A 15 2.18 27.52 14.58
N TRP A 16 0.90 27.59 14.99
CA TRP A 16 0.02 26.42 14.97
C TRP A 16 -0.27 25.90 13.56
N ILE A 17 -0.48 26.80 12.59
CA ILE A 17 -0.62 26.41 11.17
C ILE A 17 0.65 25.74 10.67
N PHE A 18 1.81 26.35 10.94
CA PHE A 18 3.10 25.78 10.54
C PHE A 18 3.32 24.40 11.18
N ALA A 19 3.05 24.25 12.47
CA ALA A 19 3.13 22.97 13.17
C ALA A 19 2.17 21.92 12.58
N ALA A 20 0.93 22.30 12.27
CA ALA A 20 -0.06 21.42 11.66
C ALA A 20 0.34 20.98 10.24
N LEU A 21 0.84 21.91 9.42
CA LEU A 21 1.34 21.61 8.07
C LEU A 21 2.57 20.71 8.10
N THR A 22 3.51 20.97 9.03
CA THR A 22 4.70 20.14 9.24
C THR A 22 4.30 18.75 9.72
N PHE A 23 3.40 18.65 10.69
CA PHE A 23 2.86 17.38 11.17
C PHE A 23 2.24 16.59 10.02
N ARG A 24 1.36 17.21 9.22
CA ARG A 24 0.74 16.59 8.06
C ARG A 24 1.76 16.10 7.04
N SER A 25 2.78 16.89 6.72
CA SER A 25 3.78 16.55 5.70
C SER A 25 4.70 15.41 6.13
N VAL A 26 4.97 15.30 7.43
CA VAL A 26 5.93 14.35 8.02
C VAL A 26 5.27 13.05 8.49
N VAL A 27 4.04 13.14 9.04
CA VAL A 27 3.41 12.01 9.76
C VAL A 27 2.55 11.14 8.85
N ALA A 28 1.69 11.74 8.02
CA ALA A 28 0.76 10.98 7.21
C ALA A 28 0.33 11.70 5.92
N SER A 29 -0.01 10.91 4.90
CA SER A 29 -0.63 11.40 3.66
C SER A 29 -1.87 10.58 3.34
N ALA A 30 -2.87 11.23 2.71
CA ALA A 30 -4.02 10.54 2.18
C ALA A 30 -3.83 10.29 0.68
N TYR A 31 -4.13 9.05 0.25
CA TYR A 31 -4.12 8.62 -1.15
C TYR A 31 -5.49 8.08 -1.54
N VAL A 32 -5.87 8.29 -2.78
CA VAL A 32 -7.08 7.70 -3.36
C VAL A 32 -6.66 6.46 -4.15
N ILE A 33 -7.43 5.38 -4.04
CA ILE A 33 -7.20 4.13 -4.76
C ILE A 33 -7.94 4.18 -6.09
N PRO A 34 -7.25 4.28 -7.24
CA PRO A 34 -7.90 4.40 -8.53
C PRO A 34 -8.17 3.05 -9.21
N SER A 35 -7.52 1.96 -8.81
CA SER A 35 -7.57 0.67 -9.52
C SER A 35 -7.84 -0.51 -8.60
N GLY A 36 -8.39 -1.59 -9.16
CA GLY A 36 -8.75 -2.81 -8.44
C GLY A 36 -7.60 -3.77 -8.14
N SER A 37 -6.34 -3.36 -8.33
CA SER A 37 -5.19 -4.27 -8.17
C SER A 37 -4.96 -4.80 -6.75
N MET A 38 -5.59 -4.17 -5.74
CA MET A 38 -5.51 -4.55 -4.32
C MET A 38 -6.84 -5.04 -3.75
N ILE A 39 -7.86 -5.25 -4.59
CA ILE A 39 -9.12 -5.90 -4.17
C ILE A 39 -8.80 -7.32 -3.64
N PRO A 40 -9.42 -7.76 -2.53
CA PRO A 40 -10.50 -7.11 -1.79
C PRO A 40 -10.00 -6.21 -0.65
N THR A 41 -8.69 -6.17 -0.39
CA THR A 41 -8.10 -5.42 0.73
C THR A 41 -8.34 -3.91 0.58
N LEU A 42 -8.10 -3.38 -0.62
CA LEU A 42 -8.41 -2.00 -1.00
C LEU A 42 -9.33 -2.01 -2.21
N GLN A 43 -10.41 -1.25 -2.13
CA GLN A 43 -11.38 -1.09 -3.21
C GLN A 43 -11.16 0.24 -3.94
N VAL A 44 -11.54 0.28 -5.22
CA VAL A 44 -11.53 1.53 -5.99
C VAL A 44 -12.42 2.57 -5.30
N GLY A 45 -11.90 3.79 -5.14
CA GLY A 45 -12.57 4.86 -4.40
C GLY A 45 -12.26 4.91 -2.90
N ASP A 46 -11.47 3.95 -2.37
CA ASP A 46 -10.93 4.06 -1.01
C ASP A 46 -9.98 5.26 -0.90
N ARG A 47 -10.06 5.97 0.22
CA ARG A 47 -9.05 6.93 0.65
C ARG A 47 -8.29 6.34 1.83
N ILE A 48 -7.01 6.13 1.66
CA ILE A 48 -6.16 5.48 2.64
C ILE A 48 -5.27 6.48 3.36
N LEU A 49 -5.04 6.21 4.64
CA LEU A 49 -4.05 6.92 5.46
C LEU A 49 -2.72 6.17 5.37
N VAL A 50 -1.70 6.87 4.89
CA VAL A 50 -0.35 6.36 4.70
C VAL A 50 0.57 6.98 5.72
N GLU A 51 1.12 6.15 6.59
CA GLU A 51 2.09 6.53 7.60
C GLU A 51 3.50 6.58 7.00
N LYS A 52 4.16 7.72 7.18
CA LYS A 52 5.53 7.95 6.68
C LYS A 52 6.60 7.69 7.74
N LEU A 53 6.27 7.89 9.01
CA LEU A 53 7.20 7.84 10.14
C LEU A 53 7.88 6.49 10.30
N SER A 54 7.17 5.38 10.07
CA SER A 54 7.69 4.02 10.20
C SER A 54 8.82 3.71 9.20
N LEU A 55 8.90 4.47 8.12
CA LEU A 55 9.98 4.34 7.10
C LEU A 55 11.09 5.37 7.29
N GLY A 56 11.09 6.08 8.41
CA GLY A 56 12.07 7.10 8.78
C GLY A 56 11.65 8.53 8.42
N LEU A 57 11.96 9.44 9.33
CA LEU A 57 11.79 10.87 9.13
C LEU A 57 12.77 11.36 8.05
N ASN A 58 12.22 11.81 6.92
CA ASN A 58 12.97 12.69 6.04
C ASN A 58 13.03 14.07 6.71
N VAL A 59 14.09 14.33 7.46
CA VAL A 59 14.32 15.66 8.03
C VAL A 59 14.92 16.52 6.93
N PRO A 60 14.21 17.56 6.45
CA PRO A 60 14.76 18.49 5.46
C PRO A 60 15.78 19.42 6.14
N LEU A 61 16.97 18.89 6.44
CA LEU A 61 18.09 19.72 6.82
C LEU A 61 18.80 20.23 5.55
N PRO A 62 19.19 21.50 5.50
CA PRO A 62 19.68 22.14 4.27
C PRO A 62 20.96 21.50 3.68
N PHE A 63 21.60 20.55 4.34
CA PHE A 63 22.82 19.89 3.86
C PHE A 63 22.88 18.38 4.14
N VAL A 64 21.85 17.77 4.74
CA VAL A 64 21.87 16.34 5.11
C VAL A 64 20.52 15.71 4.84
N LYS A 65 20.46 14.78 3.89
CA LYS A 65 19.34 13.87 3.73
C LYS A 65 19.45 12.74 4.76
N ALA A 66 19.12 13.02 6.02
CA ALA A 66 19.13 12.01 7.05
C ALA A 66 17.75 11.36 7.19
N LYS A 67 17.66 10.06 6.93
CA LYS A 67 16.53 9.22 7.34
C LYS A 67 16.82 8.74 8.77
N LEU A 68 16.22 9.39 9.76
CA LEU A 68 16.30 8.96 11.15
C LEU A 68 15.26 7.87 11.40
N GLY A 69 15.69 6.70 11.93
CA GLY A 69 14.77 5.64 12.39
C GLY A 69 14.11 4.82 11.28
N ALA A 70 14.68 4.73 10.07
CA ALA A 70 14.11 3.97 8.97
C ALA A 70 14.00 2.47 9.32
N GLN A 71 12.78 1.97 9.49
CA GLN A 71 12.50 0.54 9.51
C GLN A 71 12.22 0.09 8.08
N SER A 72 12.89 -0.98 7.65
CA SER A 72 12.53 -1.63 6.39
C SER A 72 11.08 -2.13 6.46
N PRO A 73 10.34 -2.12 5.35
CA PRO A 73 9.04 -2.76 5.32
C PRO A 73 9.14 -4.24 5.66
N ASP A 74 8.14 -4.74 6.38
CA ASP A 74 8.01 -6.16 6.69
C ASP A 74 7.16 -6.88 5.64
N ARG A 75 7.30 -8.21 5.58
CA ARG A 75 6.39 -9.05 4.78
C ARG A 75 4.97 -8.90 5.29
N GLY A 76 4.03 -8.66 4.39
CA GLY A 76 2.62 -8.38 4.70
C GLY A 76 2.26 -6.89 4.70
N ASP A 77 3.23 -5.99 4.85
CA ASP A 77 2.95 -4.55 4.81
C ASP A 77 2.35 -4.12 3.46
N ILE A 78 1.36 -3.26 3.50
CA ILE A 78 0.83 -2.57 2.33
C ILE A 78 1.58 -1.25 2.19
N VAL A 79 2.28 -1.05 1.08
CA VAL A 79 3.12 0.12 0.86
C VAL A 79 2.66 0.94 -0.33
N VAL A 80 2.75 2.27 -0.19
CA VAL A 80 2.67 3.22 -1.30
C VAL A 80 4.09 3.55 -1.74
N PHE A 81 4.36 3.48 -3.03
CA PHE A 81 5.69 3.71 -3.58
C PHE A 81 5.61 4.29 -4.99
N ALA A 82 6.66 5.02 -5.40
CA ALA A 82 6.83 5.43 -6.79
C ALA A 82 7.34 4.24 -7.61
N GLN A 83 6.58 3.85 -8.63
CA GLN A 83 6.95 2.75 -9.53
C GLN A 83 8.31 3.02 -10.20
N PRO A 84 9.22 2.03 -10.26
CA PRO A 84 10.57 2.25 -10.77
C PRO A 84 10.66 2.72 -12.22
N VAL A 85 9.68 2.40 -13.07
CA VAL A 85 9.69 2.70 -14.51
C VAL A 85 8.95 3.99 -14.86
N THR A 86 7.75 4.20 -14.27
CA THR A 86 6.86 5.30 -14.67
C THR A 86 6.79 6.44 -13.66
N ASP A 87 7.40 6.26 -12.47
CA ASP A 87 7.34 7.17 -11.32
C ASP A 87 5.92 7.47 -10.78
N LYS A 88 4.91 6.74 -11.26
CA LYS A 88 3.55 6.81 -10.72
C LYS A 88 3.47 6.18 -9.35
N ASP A 89 2.73 6.79 -8.42
CA ASP A 89 2.49 6.20 -7.12
C ASP A 89 1.56 4.99 -7.24
N LEU A 90 2.02 3.82 -6.76
CA LEU A 90 1.28 2.57 -6.70
C LEU A 90 1.15 2.09 -5.27
N VAL A 91 0.13 1.24 -5.05
CA VAL A 91 -0.08 0.55 -3.76
C VAL A 91 -0.03 -0.94 -4.00
N LYS A 92 0.83 -1.66 -3.25
CA LYS A 92 0.97 -3.12 -3.32
C LYS A 92 1.34 -3.68 -1.95
N ARG A 93 1.23 -5.01 -1.80
CA ARG A 93 1.66 -5.73 -0.60
C ARG A 93 3.09 -6.22 -0.76
N VAL A 94 3.91 -5.99 0.26
CA VAL A 94 5.26 -6.56 0.35
C VAL A 94 5.14 -8.05 0.65
N VAL A 95 5.62 -8.89 -0.26
CA VAL A 95 5.59 -10.34 -0.06
C VAL A 95 6.97 -10.92 0.25
N ALA A 96 8.04 -10.17 -0.09
CA ALA A 96 9.40 -10.57 0.25
C ALA A 96 10.30 -9.34 0.42
N VAL A 97 11.33 -9.50 1.25
CA VAL A 97 12.32 -8.47 1.62
C VAL A 97 13.72 -8.90 1.21
N ALA A 98 14.69 -8.01 1.33
CA ALA A 98 16.09 -8.26 0.99
C ALA A 98 16.60 -9.62 1.52
N GLY A 99 17.22 -10.40 0.63
CA GLY A 99 17.74 -11.74 0.91
C GLY A 99 16.73 -12.87 0.72
N ASP A 100 15.43 -12.58 0.59
CA ASP A 100 14.43 -13.62 0.32
C ASP A 100 14.52 -14.14 -1.11
N ARG A 101 14.31 -15.45 -1.26
CA ARG A 101 14.09 -16.12 -2.54
C ARG A 101 12.58 -16.24 -2.76
N VAL A 102 12.10 -15.66 -3.85
CA VAL A 102 10.66 -15.60 -4.21
C VAL A 102 10.42 -16.39 -5.48
N GLU A 103 9.36 -17.17 -5.49
CA GLU A 103 8.82 -17.81 -6.68
C GLU A 103 7.29 -17.92 -6.60
N LEU A 104 6.63 -17.97 -7.72
CA LEU A 104 5.24 -18.41 -7.84
C LEU A 104 5.23 -19.71 -8.67
N VAL A 105 4.51 -20.71 -8.16
CA VAL A 105 4.30 -21.99 -8.85
C VAL A 105 2.79 -22.18 -8.96
N ALA A 106 2.27 -22.24 -10.16
CA ALA A 106 0.82 -22.24 -10.46
C ALA A 106 0.08 -21.13 -9.69
N GLY A 107 0.67 -19.90 -9.68
CA GLY A 107 0.15 -18.74 -8.97
C GLY A 107 0.26 -18.79 -7.44
N ARG A 108 0.82 -19.85 -6.86
CA ARG A 108 1.02 -19.99 -5.41
C ARG A 108 2.37 -19.43 -5.01
N LEU A 109 2.34 -18.46 -4.10
CA LEU A 109 3.55 -17.81 -3.58
C LEU A 109 4.38 -18.77 -2.71
N ARG A 110 5.67 -18.83 -2.99
CA ARG A 110 6.69 -19.49 -2.18
C ARG A 110 7.78 -18.46 -1.82
N VAL A 111 8.18 -18.47 -0.56
CA VAL A 111 9.24 -17.61 -0.06
C VAL A 111 10.24 -18.49 0.69
N ASN A 112 11.50 -18.44 0.28
CA ASN A 112 12.60 -19.26 0.81
C ASN A 112 12.33 -20.77 0.70
N GLY A 113 11.71 -21.19 -0.43
CA GLY A 113 11.36 -22.59 -0.70
C GLY A 113 10.07 -23.07 -0.03
N GLU A 114 9.53 -22.31 0.93
CA GLU A 114 8.30 -22.67 1.63
C GLU A 114 7.06 -22.10 0.91
N ALA A 115 6.13 -22.97 0.53
CA ALA A 115 4.84 -22.54 0.02
C ALA A 115 4.05 -21.83 1.13
N ARG A 116 3.54 -20.64 0.84
CA ARG A 116 2.68 -19.92 1.81
C ARG A 116 1.35 -20.65 1.97
N ALA A 117 0.86 -20.66 3.20
CA ALA A 117 -0.44 -21.26 3.50
C ALA A 117 -1.52 -20.54 2.69
N ARG A 118 -2.32 -21.30 1.98
CA ARG A 118 -3.39 -20.80 1.10
C ARG A 118 -4.61 -21.69 1.25
N LEU A 119 -5.72 -21.11 1.73
CA LEU A 119 -6.99 -21.79 1.89
C LEU A 119 -8.01 -21.23 0.92
N ALA A 120 -8.70 -22.09 0.18
CA ALA A 120 -9.76 -21.66 -0.71
C ALA A 120 -10.97 -21.12 0.08
N LEU A 121 -11.43 -19.93 -0.27
CA LEU A 121 -12.61 -19.27 0.29
C LEU A 121 -13.84 -19.43 -0.62
N GLY A 122 -13.66 -19.97 -1.83
CA GLY A 122 -14.72 -20.02 -2.83
C GLY A 122 -14.85 -18.74 -3.66
N PRO A 123 -15.96 -18.61 -4.41
CA PRO A 123 -16.22 -17.43 -5.22
C PRO A 123 -16.42 -16.19 -4.35
N ILE A 124 -15.76 -15.09 -4.74
CA ILE A 124 -15.94 -13.76 -4.15
C ILE A 124 -16.31 -12.81 -5.29
N HIS A 125 -17.40 -12.06 -5.10
CA HIS A 125 -17.89 -11.07 -6.04
C HIS A 125 -17.43 -9.69 -5.59
N GLU A 126 -16.75 -8.96 -6.47
CA GLU A 126 -16.23 -7.63 -6.18
C GLU A 126 -16.57 -6.67 -7.32
N GLN A 127 -16.78 -5.40 -6.94
CA GLN A 127 -16.90 -4.31 -7.90
C GLN A 127 -15.51 -3.80 -8.27
N ASP A 128 -15.21 -3.75 -9.55
CA ASP A 128 -13.99 -3.19 -10.08
C ASP A 128 -14.31 -2.07 -11.08
N TYR A 129 -13.31 -1.28 -11.44
CA TYR A 129 -13.46 -0.13 -12.31
C TYR A 129 -12.44 -0.19 -13.44
N ASP A 130 -12.94 -0.11 -14.66
CA ASP A 130 -12.12 -0.04 -15.86
C ASP A 130 -11.91 1.42 -16.25
N GLU A 131 -10.68 1.93 -16.02
CA GLU A 131 -10.29 3.29 -16.36
C GLU A 131 -10.40 3.59 -17.87
N ALA A 132 -10.21 2.59 -18.73
CA ALA A 132 -10.21 2.81 -20.17
C ALA A 132 -11.62 3.03 -20.72
N SER A 133 -12.62 2.34 -20.16
CA SER A 133 -14.03 2.47 -20.56
C SER A 133 -14.86 3.37 -19.65
N ASP A 134 -14.27 3.88 -18.55
CA ASP A 134 -14.95 4.68 -17.51
C ASP A 134 -16.18 3.96 -16.94
N ARG A 135 -16.03 2.65 -16.64
CA ARG A 135 -17.15 1.81 -16.23
C ARG A 135 -16.84 0.97 -15.01
N TRP A 136 -17.83 0.92 -14.12
CA TRP A 136 -17.87 -0.08 -13.05
C TRP A 136 -18.44 -1.40 -13.60
N PHE A 137 -17.88 -2.52 -13.11
CA PHE A 137 -18.37 -3.86 -13.43
C PHE A 137 -18.23 -4.77 -12.20
N GLU A 138 -19.08 -5.78 -12.13
CA GLU A 138 -18.94 -6.87 -11.17
C GLU A 138 -18.12 -8.00 -11.77
N GLN A 139 -17.20 -8.53 -10.96
CA GLN A 139 -16.37 -9.66 -11.35
C GLN A 139 -16.39 -10.72 -10.25
N SER A 140 -16.59 -11.97 -10.64
CA SER A 140 -16.43 -13.11 -9.75
C SER A 140 -15.00 -13.62 -9.81
N TYR A 141 -14.38 -13.73 -8.65
CA TYR A 141 -13.01 -14.21 -8.45
C TYR A 141 -13.01 -15.47 -7.60
N GLN A 142 -12.01 -16.31 -7.74
CA GLN A 142 -11.68 -17.31 -6.75
C GLN A 142 -10.94 -16.62 -5.60
N GLY A 143 -11.53 -16.64 -4.41
CA GLY A 143 -10.93 -16.09 -3.19
C GLY A 143 -10.03 -17.09 -2.48
N TRP A 144 -8.95 -16.57 -1.88
CA TRP A 144 -7.99 -17.33 -1.12
C TRP A 144 -7.59 -16.60 0.15
N ALA A 145 -7.62 -17.28 1.29
CA ALA A 145 -6.97 -16.79 2.50
C ALA A 145 -5.48 -17.18 2.44
N GLU A 146 -4.61 -16.18 2.47
CA GLU A 146 -3.15 -16.35 2.50
C GLU A 146 -2.56 -15.79 3.78
N SER A 147 -1.36 -16.24 4.14
CA SER A 147 -0.62 -15.72 5.28
C SER A 147 0.85 -15.50 4.99
N LEU A 148 1.38 -14.39 5.50
CA LEU A 148 2.81 -14.03 5.47
C LEU A 148 3.25 -13.70 6.91
N GLY A 149 3.92 -14.63 7.55
CA GLY A 149 4.24 -14.50 8.96
C GLY A 149 2.95 -14.43 9.81
N ARG A 150 2.73 -13.30 10.49
CA ARG A 150 1.54 -13.07 11.33
C ARG A 150 0.39 -12.43 10.58
N THR A 151 0.65 -11.85 9.41
CA THR A 151 -0.36 -11.15 8.61
C THR A 151 -1.19 -12.15 7.83
N ARG A 152 -2.52 -12.06 7.95
CA ARG A 152 -3.49 -12.84 7.18
C ARG A 152 -4.25 -11.88 6.27
N PHE A 153 -4.45 -12.27 5.03
CA PHE A 153 -5.15 -11.44 4.05
C PHE A 153 -5.82 -12.31 2.98
N THR A 154 -6.77 -11.73 2.29
CA THR A 154 -7.44 -12.38 1.17
C THR A 154 -6.79 -11.96 -0.13
N THR A 155 -6.57 -12.93 -1.02
CA THR A 155 -6.15 -12.68 -2.40
C THR A 155 -7.19 -13.19 -3.38
N LEU A 156 -7.26 -12.58 -4.54
CA LEU A 156 -8.17 -12.94 -5.61
C LEU A 156 -7.42 -13.43 -6.84
N SER A 157 -8.00 -14.41 -7.54
CA SER A 157 -7.54 -14.86 -8.84
C SER A 157 -8.70 -15.19 -9.76
N LEU A 158 -8.53 -14.97 -11.06
CA LEU A 158 -9.47 -15.35 -12.11
C LEU A 158 -9.10 -16.70 -12.73
N ARG A 159 -7.80 -17.03 -12.69
CA ARG A 159 -7.21 -18.23 -13.30
C ARG A 159 -6.29 -18.91 -12.31
N SER A 160 -5.83 -20.12 -12.64
CA SER A 160 -4.67 -20.72 -11.99
C SER A 160 -3.45 -19.89 -12.40
N GLY A 161 -2.98 -18.96 -11.57
CA GLY A 161 -1.91 -18.02 -11.91
C GLY A 161 -0.67 -18.69 -12.53
N GLY A 162 0.11 -17.90 -13.26
CA GLY A 162 1.33 -18.35 -13.92
C GLY A 162 2.51 -18.59 -12.96
N ASP A 163 3.57 -19.16 -13.49
CA ASP A 163 4.84 -19.33 -12.80
C ASP A 163 5.69 -18.07 -12.89
N TYR A 164 6.48 -17.80 -11.87
CA TYR A 164 7.43 -16.70 -11.84
C TYR A 164 8.63 -17.06 -10.97
N GLY A 165 9.81 -16.62 -11.38
CA GLY A 165 11.04 -16.83 -10.63
C GLY A 165 11.62 -18.23 -10.80
N PRO A 166 12.42 -18.72 -9.83
CA PRO A 166 12.78 -18.07 -8.58
C PRO A 166 13.74 -16.89 -8.75
N VAL A 167 13.54 -15.84 -7.95
CA VAL A 167 14.41 -14.66 -7.89
C VAL A 167 14.79 -14.36 -6.45
N THR A 168 15.98 -13.80 -6.22
CA THR A 168 16.41 -13.35 -4.90
C THR A 168 16.29 -11.84 -4.81
N VAL A 169 15.64 -11.34 -3.77
CA VAL A 169 15.47 -9.90 -3.54
C VAL A 169 16.81 -9.27 -3.14
N PRO A 170 17.32 -8.29 -3.92
CA PRO A 170 18.60 -7.68 -3.62
C PRO A 170 18.54 -6.78 -2.38
N PRO A 171 19.70 -6.46 -1.76
CA PRO A 171 19.78 -5.50 -0.66
C PRO A 171 19.11 -4.17 -1.01
N GLY A 172 18.41 -3.56 -0.03
CA GLY A 172 17.73 -2.28 -0.22
C GLY A 172 16.46 -2.32 -1.07
N HIS A 173 15.94 -3.51 -1.41
CA HIS A 173 14.74 -3.69 -2.22
C HIS A 173 13.70 -4.56 -1.52
N VAL A 174 12.48 -4.49 -2.03
CA VAL A 174 11.38 -5.39 -1.69
C VAL A 174 10.73 -5.96 -2.96
N PHE A 175 10.05 -7.09 -2.82
CA PHE A 175 9.22 -7.67 -3.86
C PHE A 175 7.77 -7.51 -3.45
N VAL A 176 6.95 -6.94 -4.33
CA VAL A 176 5.56 -6.61 -4.03
C VAL A 176 4.60 -7.27 -5.01
N LEU A 177 3.42 -7.67 -4.51
CA LEU A 177 2.32 -8.21 -5.30
C LEU A 177 1.02 -7.45 -5.00
N GLY A 178 0.13 -7.42 -5.99
CA GLY A 178 -1.27 -7.07 -5.75
C GLY A 178 -2.04 -8.21 -5.11
N ASP A 179 -3.02 -7.89 -4.29
CA ASP A 179 -3.90 -8.88 -3.69
C ASP A 179 -4.88 -9.43 -4.75
N ASN A 180 -5.24 -8.65 -5.77
CA ASN A 180 -5.89 -9.12 -6.99
C ASN A 180 -4.83 -9.63 -7.98
N ARG A 181 -4.46 -10.89 -7.85
CA ARG A 181 -3.30 -11.52 -8.49
C ARG A 181 -3.29 -11.41 -10.02
N ASP A 182 -4.44 -11.56 -10.66
CA ASP A 182 -4.53 -11.55 -12.12
C ASP A 182 -4.85 -10.16 -12.69
N ASN A 183 -5.20 -9.20 -11.82
CA ASN A 183 -5.43 -7.79 -12.19
C ASN A 183 -4.42 -6.85 -11.54
N SER A 184 -3.14 -7.22 -11.54
CA SER A 184 -2.09 -6.41 -10.93
C SER A 184 -0.83 -6.39 -11.77
N ALA A 185 -0.44 -5.20 -12.22
CA ALA A 185 0.92 -4.93 -12.65
C ALA A 185 1.78 -4.70 -11.41
N ASP A 186 2.68 -5.64 -11.09
CA ASP A 186 3.49 -5.64 -9.88
C ASP A 186 4.92 -6.17 -10.16
N SER A 187 5.66 -6.56 -9.14
CA SER A 187 7.05 -6.98 -9.27
C SER A 187 7.29 -8.14 -10.24
N ARG A 188 6.26 -8.88 -10.61
CA ARG A 188 6.35 -9.92 -11.65
C ARG A 188 6.64 -9.34 -13.04
N TYR A 189 6.28 -8.09 -13.27
CA TYR A 189 6.42 -7.42 -14.58
C TYR A 189 7.59 -6.46 -14.63
N TRP A 190 7.85 -5.69 -13.56
CA TRP A 190 8.85 -4.62 -13.58
C TRP A 190 9.94 -4.79 -12.50
N GLY A 191 9.94 -5.93 -11.74
CA GLY A 191 11.02 -6.29 -10.83
C GLY A 191 10.87 -5.69 -9.42
N PHE A 192 12.01 -5.44 -8.78
CA PHE A 192 12.09 -5.05 -7.39
C PHE A 192 11.82 -3.56 -7.17
N VAL A 193 11.27 -3.21 -6.00
CA VAL A 193 11.06 -1.82 -5.56
C VAL A 193 12.18 -1.41 -4.61
N PRO A 194 12.97 -0.38 -4.93
CA PRO A 194 13.91 0.19 -3.99
C PRO A 194 13.18 0.76 -2.76
N ILE A 195 13.67 0.48 -1.55
CA ILE A 195 13.06 0.95 -0.29
C ILE A 195 13.03 2.50 -0.25
N GLU A 196 13.96 3.16 -0.88
CA GLU A 196 14.00 4.63 -0.98
C GLU A 196 12.83 5.23 -1.78
N ARG A 197 12.21 4.44 -2.67
CA ARG A 197 11.04 4.84 -3.44
C ARG A 197 9.72 4.66 -2.69
N ILE A 198 9.75 4.02 -1.51
CA ILE A 198 8.55 3.83 -0.70
C ILE A 198 8.19 5.14 0.00
N ARG A 199 6.96 5.59 -0.22
CA ARG A 199 6.37 6.81 0.35
C ARG A 199 5.88 6.61 1.78
N GLY A 200 5.38 5.40 2.11
CA GLY A 200 4.86 5.05 3.42
C GLY A 200 4.10 3.74 3.45
N ARG A 201 3.64 3.35 4.64
CA ARG A 201 2.80 2.18 4.88
C ARG A 201 1.33 2.59 4.97
N ALA A 202 0.46 1.94 4.21
CA ALA A 202 -0.98 2.11 4.33
C ALA A 202 -1.46 1.44 5.63
N ARG A 203 -2.18 2.20 6.47
CA ARG A 203 -2.61 1.71 7.80
C ARG A 203 -4.11 1.62 7.94
N ARG A 204 -4.85 2.51 7.31
CA ARG A 204 -6.32 2.57 7.42
C ARG A 204 -6.96 3.07 6.14
N VAL A 205 -8.17 2.59 5.89
CA VAL A 205 -9.12 3.27 5.00
C VAL A 205 -9.81 4.34 5.84
N VAL A 206 -9.71 5.61 5.44
CA VAL A 206 -10.35 6.72 6.16
C VAL A 206 -11.67 7.15 5.54
N TRP A 207 -11.88 6.81 4.29
CA TRP A 207 -13.12 7.03 3.55
C TRP A 207 -13.20 6.06 2.38
N SER A 208 -14.41 5.67 2.00
CA SER A 208 -14.65 4.83 0.83
C SER A 208 -15.95 5.23 0.16
N ALA A 209 -15.93 5.33 -1.16
CA ALA A 209 -17.12 5.50 -1.98
C ALA A 209 -17.00 4.68 -3.27
N GLY A 210 -18.12 4.10 -3.69
CA GLY A 210 -18.23 3.33 -4.93
C GLY A 210 -19.37 3.85 -5.80
N PRO A 211 -19.80 3.08 -6.81
CA PRO A 211 -20.87 3.49 -7.72
C PRO A 211 -22.20 3.73 -6.98
N ASP A 212 -22.46 2.97 -5.90
CA ASP A 212 -23.69 3.04 -5.11
C ASP A 212 -23.60 4.05 -3.95
N GLY A 213 -22.52 4.82 -3.88
CA GLY A 213 -22.30 5.83 -2.84
C GLY A 213 -21.31 5.42 -1.74
N PRO A 214 -21.40 6.03 -0.55
CA PRO A 214 -20.45 5.80 0.53
C PRO A 214 -20.50 4.38 1.10
N ARG A 215 -19.33 3.75 1.27
CA ARG A 215 -19.17 2.43 1.90
C ARG A 215 -18.83 2.57 3.38
N TRP A 216 -19.85 2.79 4.23
CA TRP A 216 -19.68 3.09 5.65
C TRP A 216 -18.95 1.99 6.44
N SER A 217 -19.09 0.71 6.05
CA SER A 217 -18.41 -0.42 6.68
C SER A 217 -16.87 -0.35 6.57
N ARG A 218 -16.35 0.43 5.62
CA ARG A 218 -14.92 0.62 5.38
C ARG A 218 -14.34 1.83 6.11
N PHE A 219 -15.19 2.64 6.76
CA PHE A 219 -14.73 3.82 7.48
C PHE A 219 -13.83 3.45 8.67
N LEU A 220 -12.62 4.00 8.71
CA LEU A 220 -11.55 3.72 9.68
C LEU A 220 -11.12 2.25 9.76
N GLN A 221 -11.44 1.43 8.75
CA GLN A 221 -11.00 0.05 8.66
C GLN A 221 -9.46 -0.03 8.71
N ARG A 222 -8.95 -0.90 9.58
CA ARG A 222 -7.51 -1.20 9.63
C ARG A 222 -7.11 -2.05 8.44
N LEU A 223 -5.90 -1.80 7.94
CA LEU A 223 -5.25 -2.60 6.91
C LEU A 223 -4.18 -3.46 7.58
N GLU A 224 -4.28 -4.77 7.36
CA GLU A 224 -3.35 -5.79 7.87
C GLU A 224 -2.56 -6.41 6.70
#